data_96e08d517dbecd5e0fd536872ba607cb
#
_entry.id   96e08d517dbecd5e0fd536872ba607cb
#
_cell.length_a   1.000
_cell.length_b   1.000
_cell.length_c   1.000
_cell.angle_alpha   90.00
_cell.angle_beta   90.00
_cell.angle_gamma   90.00
#
_symmetry.space_group_name_H-M   'P 1'
#
loop_
_entity.id
_entity.type
_entity.pdbx_description
1 polymer ?
#
loop_
_entity_poly.entity_id
_entity_poly.type
_entity_poly.pdbx_seq_one_letter_code
_entity_poly.pdbx_strand_id
1 'polypeptide(L)'
;MDSFKSVADISIPLKFDGPQPNAYGVEAAASTPCEAGGLVGDTRLGGSVNFEQYTFIPHCNGTHTECVGHITHERISIRDCLQDVLMPALLVSVKPSEIGGLMIDKSVIVERLEALTYTRATDTAPTALIIRTLPNDDSKLARRYDESNVPPYYTTEAMEYIVECGFKHLLVDLPSIDKLADEGKLSNHRIFWNVEPESFETHSATRIYSTITELIFVPNEVVDGEYLLNLQIAPFMADACPSRPLLLKKI
;
A
#
# COMPACT_ATOMS: atom_id res chain seq x y z
N MET A 1 7.15 30.53 -5.35
CA MET A 1 6.63 29.14 -5.46
C MET A 1 7.56 28.26 -4.64
N ASP A 2 7.04 27.54 -3.69
CA ASP A 2 7.85 26.56 -2.97
C ASP A 2 8.33 25.49 -3.98
N SER A 3 9.63 25.20 -3.97
CA SER A 3 10.21 24.13 -4.78
C SER A 3 10.33 22.86 -3.94
N PHE A 4 10.01 21.72 -4.56
CA PHE A 4 10.10 20.41 -3.94
C PHE A 4 11.07 19.52 -4.73
N LYS A 5 11.80 18.67 -4.01
CA LYS A 5 12.68 17.66 -4.58
C LYS A 5 12.19 16.26 -4.18
N SER A 6 12.15 15.35 -5.13
CA SER A 6 11.96 13.94 -4.83
C SER A 6 13.10 13.41 -3.98
N VAL A 7 12.76 12.77 -2.87
CA VAL A 7 13.71 12.16 -1.91
C VAL A 7 13.80 10.67 -2.15
N ALA A 8 12.64 10.00 -2.36
CA ALA A 8 12.58 8.57 -2.59
C ALA A 8 11.36 8.20 -3.42
N ASP A 9 11.52 7.20 -4.27
CA ASP A 9 10.46 6.37 -4.80
C ASP A 9 10.32 5.19 -3.84
N ILE A 10 9.17 5.06 -3.22
CA ILE A 10 8.89 3.99 -2.26
C ILE A 10 8.01 2.89 -2.82
N SER A 11 7.86 2.84 -4.14
CA SER A 11 7.21 1.71 -4.82
C SER A 11 8.18 0.56 -5.04
N ILE A 12 7.69 -0.68 -4.99
CA ILE A 12 8.38 -1.84 -5.51
C ILE A 12 8.10 -1.94 -7.00
N PRO A 13 9.11 -1.87 -7.88
CA PRO A 13 8.89 -2.00 -9.32
C PRO A 13 8.25 -3.35 -9.67
N LEU A 14 7.14 -3.34 -10.39
CA LEU A 14 6.52 -4.55 -10.91
C LEU A 14 7.36 -5.08 -12.09
N LYS A 15 8.08 -6.18 -11.85
CA LYS A 15 8.95 -6.84 -12.84
C LYS A 15 8.25 -8.05 -13.39
N PHE A 16 7.68 -7.92 -14.58
CA PHE A 16 7.08 -9.05 -15.28
C PHE A 16 8.15 -10.12 -15.58
N ASP A 17 7.80 -11.38 -15.32
CA ASP A 17 8.70 -12.54 -15.49
C ASP A 17 10.02 -12.45 -14.69
N GLY A 18 10.05 -11.62 -13.66
CA GLY A 18 11.24 -11.36 -12.83
C GLY A 18 10.99 -11.43 -11.34
N PRO A 19 12.03 -11.15 -10.53
CA PRO A 19 11.87 -11.06 -9.08
C PRO A 19 10.82 -9.99 -8.71
N GLN A 20 9.83 -10.39 -7.94
CA GLN A 20 8.69 -9.57 -7.51
C GLN A 20 8.14 -10.08 -6.20
N PRO A 21 7.49 -9.24 -5.36
CA PRO A 21 6.77 -9.75 -4.21
C PRO A 21 5.60 -10.62 -4.64
N ASN A 22 5.23 -11.56 -3.78
CA ASN A 22 4.07 -12.40 -3.97
C ASN A 22 3.41 -12.70 -2.62
N ALA A 23 2.10 -12.58 -2.57
CA ALA A 23 1.30 -12.96 -1.42
C ALA A 23 0.25 -13.99 -1.82
N TYR A 24 -0.21 -14.79 -0.86
CA TYR A 24 -1.28 -15.78 -1.02
C TYR A 24 -1.03 -16.87 -2.06
N GLY A 25 0.21 -17.04 -2.55
CA GLY A 25 0.56 -18.09 -3.49
C GLY A 25 -0.09 -17.96 -4.87
N VAL A 26 -0.50 -16.77 -5.25
CA VAL A 26 -1.08 -16.49 -6.58
C VAL A 26 -0.01 -16.56 -7.67
N GLU A 27 -0.44 -16.59 -8.94
CA GLU A 27 0.46 -16.52 -10.08
C GLU A 27 1.29 -15.23 -10.06
N ALA A 28 2.55 -15.35 -10.48
CA ALA A 28 3.43 -14.22 -10.64
C ALA A 28 2.97 -13.31 -11.79
N ALA A 29 3.29 -12.03 -11.70
CA ALA A 29 3.06 -11.13 -12.82
C ALA A 29 3.94 -11.53 -14.01
N ALA A 30 3.32 -11.66 -15.17
CA ALA A 30 3.96 -12.15 -16.39
C ALA A 30 3.61 -11.25 -17.59
N SER A 31 4.47 -11.28 -18.59
CA SER A 31 4.21 -10.63 -19.87
C SER A 31 4.38 -11.59 -21.05
N THR A 32 3.62 -11.32 -22.10
CA THR A 32 3.77 -12.03 -23.38
C THR A 32 3.69 -11.02 -24.52
N PRO A 33 4.47 -11.21 -25.60
CA PRO A 33 4.30 -10.38 -26.79
C PRO A 33 2.85 -10.40 -27.29
N CYS A 34 2.30 -9.25 -27.60
CA CYS A 34 0.99 -9.21 -28.25
C CYS A 34 1.13 -9.71 -29.70
N GLU A 35 0.31 -10.70 -30.08
CA GLU A 35 0.24 -11.23 -31.42
C GLU A 35 -1.16 -11.01 -31.99
N ALA A 36 -1.26 -10.32 -33.12
CA ALA A 36 -2.55 -10.05 -33.77
C ALA A 36 -2.37 -9.78 -35.26
N GLY A 37 -3.12 -10.49 -36.11
CA GLY A 37 -3.16 -10.25 -37.56
C GLY A 37 -1.80 -10.31 -38.27
N GLY A 38 -0.87 -11.17 -37.78
CA GLY A 38 0.49 -11.27 -38.29
C GLY A 38 1.48 -10.25 -37.70
N LEU A 39 1.02 -9.42 -36.80
CA LEU A 39 1.86 -8.50 -36.03
C LEU A 39 2.45 -9.24 -34.82
N VAL A 40 3.73 -9.04 -34.56
CA VAL A 40 4.45 -9.57 -33.40
C VAL A 40 4.96 -8.39 -32.56
N GLY A 41 4.54 -8.31 -31.30
CA GLY A 41 4.89 -7.24 -30.37
C GLY A 41 6.24 -7.44 -29.65
N ASP A 42 7.24 -8.00 -30.34
CA ASP A 42 8.60 -8.16 -29.81
C ASP A 42 9.62 -8.05 -30.96
N THR A 43 10.49 -7.06 -30.85
CA THR A 43 11.54 -6.84 -31.86
C THR A 43 12.57 -7.97 -31.91
N ARG A 44 12.73 -8.72 -30.81
CA ARG A 44 13.62 -9.90 -30.74
C ARG A 44 13.04 -11.09 -31.50
N LEU A 45 11.73 -11.12 -31.74
CA LEU A 45 11.01 -12.14 -32.49
C LEU A 45 10.67 -11.69 -33.92
N GLY A 46 11.31 -10.62 -34.41
CA GLY A 46 11.09 -10.09 -35.76
C GLY A 46 9.98 -9.07 -35.89
N GLY A 47 9.36 -8.63 -34.81
CA GLY A 47 8.41 -7.53 -34.81
C GLY A 47 9.06 -6.18 -35.03
N SER A 48 8.28 -5.19 -35.43
CA SER A 48 8.75 -3.80 -35.65
C SER A 48 8.71 -2.93 -34.38
N VAL A 49 8.00 -3.38 -33.36
CA VAL A 49 7.78 -2.65 -32.09
C VAL A 49 7.68 -3.63 -30.93
N ASN A 50 7.91 -3.14 -29.71
CA ASN A 50 7.65 -3.89 -28.49
C ASN A 50 6.33 -3.40 -27.90
N PHE A 51 5.36 -4.30 -27.77
CA PHE A 51 4.18 -4.10 -26.96
C PHE A 51 3.67 -5.46 -26.49
N GLU A 52 3.31 -5.52 -25.22
CA GLU A 52 3.07 -6.76 -24.51
C GLU A 52 1.69 -6.77 -23.88
N GLN A 53 1.15 -7.95 -23.72
CA GLN A 53 0.04 -8.22 -22.85
C GLN A 53 0.60 -8.52 -21.45
N TYR A 54 0.05 -7.87 -20.43
CA TYR A 54 0.43 -8.04 -19.04
C TYR A 54 -0.64 -8.77 -18.26
N THR A 55 -0.23 -9.72 -17.43
CA THR A 55 -1.08 -10.43 -16.48
C THR A 55 -0.52 -10.22 -15.09
N PHE A 56 -1.31 -9.68 -14.16
CA PHE A 56 -0.90 -9.45 -12.79
C PHE A 56 -2.12 -9.27 -11.87
N ILE A 57 -1.89 -9.45 -10.57
CA ILE A 57 -2.89 -9.25 -9.52
C ILE A 57 -2.38 -8.09 -8.66
N PRO A 58 -3.00 -6.89 -8.70
CA PRO A 58 -2.53 -5.70 -7.97
C PRO A 58 -2.23 -5.99 -6.51
N HIS A 59 -3.17 -6.61 -5.78
CA HIS A 59 -3.05 -6.92 -4.34
C HIS A 59 -1.86 -7.84 -3.97
N CYS A 60 -1.25 -8.54 -4.94
CA CYS A 60 -0.30 -9.60 -4.62
C CYS A 60 1.09 -9.44 -5.25
N ASN A 61 1.21 -8.71 -6.36
CA ASN A 61 2.44 -8.73 -7.17
C ASN A 61 3.31 -7.49 -7.03
N GLY A 62 2.88 -6.43 -6.36
CA GLY A 62 3.67 -5.20 -6.19
C GLY A 62 2.94 -4.11 -5.44
N THR A 63 3.57 -2.94 -5.35
CA THR A 63 2.97 -1.79 -4.69
C THR A 63 1.68 -1.40 -5.38
N HIS A 64 0.62 -1.36 -4.61
CA HIS A 64 -0.72 -1.03 -5.08
C HIS A 64 -1.44 -0.16 -4.06
N THR A 65 -2.43 0.58 -4.54
CA THR A 65 -3.35 1.36 -3.70
C THR A 65 -4.76 0.87 -3.92
N GLU A 66 -5.49 0.72 -2.84
CA GLU A 66 -6.83 0.16 -2.83
C GLU A 66 -7.82 1.03 -2.03
N CYS A 67 -9.10 0.78 -2.22
CA CYS A 67 -10.21 1.45 -1.55
C CYS A 67 -11.23 0.46 -0.99
N VAL A 68 -12.25 1.00 -0.34
CA VAL A 68 -13.33 0.20 0.29
C VAL A 68 -14.03 -0.77 -0.67
N GLY A 69 -13.96 -0.53 -2.00
CA GLY A 69 -14.45 -1.47 -3.02
C GLY A 69 -13.83 -2.86 -2.93
N HIS A 70 -12.67 -3.00 -2.26
CA HIS A 70 -12.03 -4.29 -1.98
C HIS A 70 -12.89 -5.21 -1.10
N ILE A 71 -13.69 -4.65 -0.20
CA ILE A 71 -14.47 -5.41 0.79
C ILE A 71 -15.99 -5.21 0.66
N THR A 72 -16.48 -4.60 -0.42
CA THR A 72 -17.91 -4.31 -0.62
C THR A 72 -18.48 -4.97 -1.87
N HIS A 73 -19.80 -5.25 -1.87
CA HIS A 73 -20.50 -5.73 -3.06
C HIS A 73 -20.55 -4.67 -4.15
N GLU A 74 -20.72 -3.40 -3.77
CA GLU A 74 -20.60 -2.29 -4.70
C GLU A 74 -19.16 -2.19 -5.21
N ARG A 75 -18.99 -2.18 -6.54
CA ARG A 75 -17.67 -2.09 -7.20
C ARG A 75 -17.17 -0.65 -7.19
N ILE A 76 -16.90 -0.13 -5.98
CA ILE A 76 -16.36 1.21 -5.77
C ILE A 76 -14.93 1.25 -6.33
N SER A 77 -14.62 2.28 -7.12
CA SER A 77 -13.34 2.38 -7.82
C SER A 77 -12.32 3.20 -7.04
N ILE A 78 -11.09 2.70 -6.94
CA ILE A 78 -9.95 3.45 -6.37
C ILE A 78 -9.72 4.78 -7.10
N ARG A 79 -9.97 4.82 -8.41
CA ARG A 79 -9.86 6.05 -9.20
C ARG A 79 -10.77 7.17 -8.68
N ASP A 80 -11.95 6.83 -8.19
CA ASP A 80 -12.92 7.80 -7.70
C ASP A 80 -12.72 8.10 -6.21
N CYS A 81 -12.10 7.18 -5.47
CA CYS A 81 -11.81 7.32 -4.04
C CYS A 81 -10.54 8.14 -3.76
N LEU A 82 -9.48 7.96 -4.54
CA LEU A 82 -8.22 8.68 -4.37
C LEU A 82 -8.33 10.08 -5.01
N GLN A 83 -8.74 11.05 -4.22
CA GLN A 83 -8.90 12.44 -4.65
C GLN A 83 -7.66 13.30 -4.40
N ASP A 84 -6.85 12.93 -3.40
CA ASP A 84 -5.65 13.64 -3.01
C ASP A 84 -4.43 13.06 -3.72
N VAL A 85 -3.73 13.87 -4.50
CA VAL A 85 -2.52 13.43 -5.23
C VAL A 85 -1.22 13.96 -4.62
N LEU A 86 -1.29 15.03 -3.84
CA LEU A 86 -0.20 15.62 -3.08
C LEU A 86 -0.71 15.90 -1.67
N MET A 87 -0.13 15.27 -0.66
CA MET A 87 -0.62 15.35 0.70
C MET A 87 0.51 15.34 1.73
N PRO A 88 0.36 16.06 2.86
CA PRO A 88 1.28 15.93 3.98
C PRO A 88 1.26 14.49 4.51
N ALA A 89 2.44 13.92 4.70
CA ALA A 89 2.62 12.55 5.14
C ALA A 89 3.64 12.47 6.28
N LEU A 90 3.44 11.51 7.17
CA LEU A 90 4.36 11.18 8.25
C LEU A 90 4.91 9.78 8.03
N LEU A 91 6.23 9.65 7.96
CA LEU A 91 6.93 8.36 7.91
C LEU A 91 7.39 7.97 9.32
N VAL A 92 7.05 6.75 9.72
CA VAL A 92 7.52 6.14 10.97
C VAL A 92 8.08 4.74 10.74
N SER A 93 9.15 4.41 11.45
CA SER A 93 9.71 3.05 11.47
C SER A 93 9.29 2.33 12.74
N VAL A 94 8.67 1.15 12.60
CA VAL A 94 8.18 0.35 13.71
C VAL A 94 8.89 -1.00 13.77
N LYS A 95 9.14 -1.49 14.97
CA LYS A 95 9.61 -2.87 15.20
C LYS A 95 8.45 -3.69 15.75
N PRO A 96 7.99 -4.72 15.02
CA PRO A 96 6.93 -5.60 15.51
C PRO A 96 7.31 -6.25 16.85
N SER A 97 6.34 -6.44 17.72
CA SER A 97 6.50 -7.26 18.91
C SER A 97 6.42 -8.75 18.56
N GLU A 98 7.11 -9.59 19.34
CA GLU A 98 7.17 -11.04 19.11
C GLU A 98 6.23 -11.83 20.05
N ILE A 99 5.39 -11.14 20.83
CA ILE A 99 4.52 -11.77 21.81
C ILE A 99 3.28 -12.33 21.11
N GLY A 100 3.22 -13.65 20.95
CA GLY A 100 2.09 -14.32 20.30
C GLY A 100 2.07 -14.24 18.77
N GLY A 101 3.20 -13.90 18.16
CA GLY A 101 3.41 -13.69 16.73
C GLY A 101 4.02 -12.32 16.46
N LEU A 102 4.36 -12.06 15.21
CA LEU A 102 4.87 -10.73 14.81
C LEU A 102 3.69 -9.74 14.68
N MET A 103 3.55 -8.83 15.65
CA MET A 103 2.45 -7.88 15.70
C MET A 103 2.95 -6.43 15.73
N ILE A 104 2.24 -5.55 15.04
CA ILE A 104 2.36 -4.09 15.18
C ILE A 104 1.20 -3.66 16.06
N ASP A 105 1.48 -3.49 17.35
CA ASP A 105 0.47 -3.11 18.34
C ASP A 105 0.34 -1.59 18.50
N LYS A 106 -0.70 -1.16 19.21
CA LYS A 106 -0.98 0.26 19.45
C LYS A 106 0.19 0.98 20.11
N SER A 107 0.88 0.33 21.05
CA SER A 107 1.94 0.99 21.84
C SER A 107 3.11 1.41 20.97
N VAL A 108 3.49 0.59 19.99
CA VAL A 108 4.57 0.90 19.04
C VAL A 108 4.20 2.11 18.16
N ILE A 109 2.95 2.20 17.71
CA ILE A 109 2.49 3.35 16.91
C ILE A 109 2.47 4.62 17.75
N VAL A 110 1.91 4.55 18.97
CA VAL A 110 1.88 5.68 19.90
C VAL A 110 3.29 6.22 20.15
N GLU A 111 4.25 5.35 20.53
CA GLU A 111 5.63 5.72 20.78
C GLU A 111 6.23 6.51 19.61
N ARG A 112 5.99 6.05 18.38
CA ARG A 112 6.57 6.68 17.18
C ARG A 112 5.93 8.01 16.86
N LEU A 113 4.61 8.13 17.00
CA LEU A 113 3.90 9.38 16.75
C LEU A 113 4.28 10.44 17.81
N GLU A 114 4.39 10.05 19.08
CA GLU A 114 4.85 10.94 20.15
C GLU A 114 6.31 11.41 19.96
N ALA A 115 7.21 10.51 19.54
CA ALA A 115 8.61 10.84 19.27
C ALA A 115 8.77 11.90 18.17
N LEU A 116 7.84 11.96 17.22
CA LEU A 116 7.79 12.96 16.16
C LEU A 116 6.89 14.16 16.49
N THR A 117 6.43 14.27 17.75
CA THR A 117 5.54 15.35 18.22
C THR A 117 4.29 15.53 17.35
N TYR A 118 3.79 14.40 16.79
CA TYR A 118 2.57 14.45 15.99
C TYR A 118 1.39 14.97 16.81
N THR A 119 0.73 15.99 16.29
CA THR A 119 -0.52 16.51 16.84
C THR A 119 -1.58 16.62 15.75
N ARG A 120 -2.74 16.05 15.99
CA ARG A 120 -3.90 16.11 15.07
C ARG A 120 -4.49 17.52 14.92
N ALA A 121 -4.07 18.48 15.74
CA ALA A 121 -4.83 19.71 16.04
C ALA A 121 -4.62 20.85 15.02
N THR A 122 -3.98 20.63 13.87
CA THR A 122 -3.71 21.70 12.89
C THR A 122 -4.27 21.36 11.52
N ASP A 123 -4.74 22.38 10.78
CA ASP A 123 -5.17 22.24 9.37
C ASP A 123 -4.07 21.75 8.43
N THR A 124 -2.82 21.73 8.91
CA THR A 124 -1.64 21.23 8.18
C THR A 124 -1.17 19.87 8.66
N ALA A 125 -1.92 19.20 9.54
CA ALA A 125 -1.56 17.88 10.05
C ALA A 125 -1.41 16.86 8.89
N PRO A 126 -0.44 15.94 8.95
CA PRO A 126 -0.31 14.87 8.00
C PRO A 126 -1.61 14.07 7.84
N THR A 127 -2.05 13.90 6.59
CA THR A 127 -3.24 13.10 6.26
C THR A 127 -2.87 11.69 5.83
N ALA A 128 -1.59 11.43 5.54
CA ALA A 128 -1.06 10.12 5.22
C ALA A 128 -0.09 9.64 6.31
N LEU A 129 -0.20 8.38 6.69
CA LEU A 129 0.74 7.67 7.54
C LEU A 129 1.46 6.61 6.73
N ILE A 130 2.79 6.64 6.77
CA ILE A 130 3.66 5.69 6.08
C ILE A 130 4.40 4.90 7.16
N ILE A 131 4.24 3.58 7.14
CA ILE A 131 4.84 2.71 8.15
C ILE A 131 5.88 1.81 7.48
N ARG A 132 7.14 1.95 7.91
CA ARG A 132 8.24 1.06 7.58
C ARG A 132 8.44 0.06 8.70
N THR A 133 8.33 -1.23 8.41
CA THR A 133 8.48 -2.31 9.36
C THR A 133 9.94 -2.76 9.45
N LEU A 134 10.47 -2.87 10.67
CA LEU A 134 11.83 -3.32 10.94
C LEU A 134 11.87 -4.81 11.34
N PRO A 135 12.92 -5.59 10.96
CA PRO A 135 14.04 -5.16 10.13
C PRO A 135 13.60 -4.85 8.70
N ASN A 136 14.25 -3.87 8.08
CA ASN A 136 13.96 -3.48 6.70
C ASN A 136 15.16 -3.82 5.82
N ASP A 137 15.03 -4.85 5.01
CA ASP A 137 16.06 -5.32 4.09
C ASP A 137 15.52 -5.50 2.67
N ASP A 138 16.42 -5.52 1.69
CA ASP A 138 16.09 -5.58 0.26
C ASP A 138 15.33 -6.85 -0.16
N SER A 139 15.28 -7.88 0.70
CA SER A 139 14.49 -9.06 0.39
C SER A 139 13.00 -8.76 0.24
N LYS A 140 12.50 -7.70 0.88
CA LYS A 140 11.11 -7.24 0.71
C LYS A 140 10.74 -6.92 -0.73
N LEU A 141 11.72 -6.49 -1.55
CA LEU A 141 11.50 -6.17 -2.97
C LEU A 141 11.03 -7.37 -3.82
N ALA A 142 11.27 -8.59 -3.32
CA ALA A 142 10.88 -9.82 -4.02
C ALA A 142 10.45 -10.92 -3.04
N ARG A 143 9.98 -10.54 -1.86
CA ARG A 143 9.62 -11.49 -0.80
C ARG A 143 8.32 -12.20 -1.14
N ARG A 144 8.35 -13.53 -0.95
CA ARG A 144 7.16 -14.34 -0.99
C ARG A 144 6.60 -14.48 0.43
N TYR A 145 5.33 -14.12 0.58
CA TYR A 145 4.60 -14.22 1.85
C TYR A 145 3.64 -15.39 1.79
N ASP A 146 3.89 -16.37 2.64
CA ASP A 146 3.14 -17.60 2.76
C ASP A 146 3.25 -18.17 4.19
N GLU A 147 2.78 -19.39 4.42
CA GLU A 147 2.84 -20.05 5.74
C GLU A 147 4.26 -20.22 6.28
N SER A 148 5.28 -20.27 5.41
CA SER A 148 6.70 -20.39 5.81
C SER A 148 7.36 -19.04 6.06
N ASN A 149 6.74 -17.95 5.61
CA ASN A 149 7.25 -16.59 5.72
C ASN A 149 6.08 -15.63 6.02
N VAL A 150 5.50 -15.83 7.21
CA VAL A 150 4.34 -15.06 7.69
C VAL A 150 4.75 -13.62 8.00
N PRO A 151 4.11 -12.61 7.37
CA PRO A 151 4.38 -11.21 7.65
C PRO A 151 3.85 -10.80 9.03
N PRO A 152 4.39 -9.71 9.62
CA PRO A 152 3.71 -9.01 10.68
C PRO A 152 2.30 -8.54 10.26
N TYR A 153 1.45 -8.29 11.24
CA TYR A 153 0.11 -7.73 11.04
C TYR A 153 -0.21 -6.70 12.12
N TYR A 154 -1.16 -5.84 11.86
CA TYR A 154 -1.62 -4.84 12.85
C TYR A 154 -2.64 -5.45 13.80
N THR A 155 -2.55 -5.12 15.10
CA THR A 155 -3.66 -5.42 16.01
C THR A 155 -4.84 -4.50 15.71
N THR A 156 -6.05 -4.92 16.09
CA THR A 156 -7.25 -4.10 15.90
C THR A 156 -7.15 -2.78 16.65
N GLU A 157 -6.58 -2.78 17.86
CA GLU A 157 -6.36 -1.58 18.66
C GLU A 157 -5.35 -0.60 18.01
N ALA A 158 -4.35 -1.13 17.27
CA ALA A 158 -3.44 -0.30 16.51
C ALA A 158 -4.16 0.37 15.34
N MET A 159 -5.01 -0.38 14.63
CA MET A 159 -5.77 0.15 13.50
C MET A 159 -6.83 1.19 13.96
N GLU A 160 -7.55 0.91 15.04
CA GLU A 160 -8.47 1.87 15.66
C GLU A 160 -7.75 3.17 16.01
N TYR A 161 -6.57 3.09 16.61
CA TYR A 161 -5.79 4.25 16.97
C TYR A 161 -5.33 5.06 15.73
N ILE A 162 -4.89 4.38 14.66
CA ILE A 162 -4.53 5.04 13.38
C ILE A 162 -5.75 5.81 12.83
N VAL A 163 -6.93 5.22 12.88
CA VAL A 163 -8.19 5.86 12.46
C VAL A 163 -8.52 7.05 13.37
N GLU A 164 -8.41 6.89 14.70
CA GLU A 164 -8.63 7.95 15.69
C GLU A 164 -7.68 9.14 15.48
N CYS A 165 -6.43 8.90 15.07
CA CYS A 165 -5.49 9.93 14.69
C CYS A 165 -5.90 10.73 13.45
N GLY A 166 -6.88 10.24 12.68
CA GLY A 166 -7.45 10.95 11.54
C GLY A 166 -6.69 10.78 10.23
N PHE A 167 -5.76 9.84 10.15
CA PHE A 167 -5.10 9.53 8.89
C PHE A 167 -6.11 9.03 7.86
N LYS A 168 -6.07 9.64 6.68
CA LYS A 168 -6.94 9.33 5.54
C LYS A 168 -6.31 8.27 4.62
N HIS A 169 -4.99 8.29 4.52
CA HIS A 169 -4.21 7.38 3.68
C HIS A 169 -3.19 6.64 4.53
N LEU A 170 -3.17 5.32 4.44
CA LEU A 170 -2.23 4.44 5.13
C LEU A 170 -1.35 3.73 4.10
N LEU A 171 -0.03 3.83 4.24
CA LEU A 171 0.93 3.14 3.38
C LEU A 171 1.78 2.18 4.23
N VAL A 172 1.85 0.92 3.85
CA VAL A 172 2.55 -0.13 4.60
C VAL A 172 3.45 -0.98 3.69
N ASP A 173 4.56 -1.44 4.22
CA ASP A 173 5.51 -2.31 3.54
C ASP A 173 5.21 -3.82 3.71
N LEU A 174 3.96 -4.12 4.05
CA LEU A 174 3.42 -5.46 4.24
C LEU A 174 2.44 -5.80 3.11
N PRO A 175 2.19 -7.10 2.86
CA PRO A 175 1.25 -7.55 1.84
C PRO A 175 -0.22 -7.38 2.25
N SER A 176 -0.48 -7.13 3.53
CA SER A 176 -1.79 -6.82 4.10
C SER A 176 -1.65 -6.15 5.45
N ILE A 177 -2.61 -5.31 5.82
CA ILE A 177 -2.77 -4.78 7.18
C ILE A 177 -3.41 -5.82 8.12
N ASP A 178 -4.05 -6.85 7.59
CA ASP A 178 -4.60 -7.98 8.34
C ASP A 178 -3.61 -9.15 8.42
N LYS A 179 -3.97 -10.19 9.14
CA LYS A 179 -3.24 -11.45 9.16
C LYS A 179 -3.30 -12.10 7.78
N LEU A 180 -2.20 -12.74 7.37
CA LEU A 180 -2.15 -13.50 6.12
C LEU A 180 -3.25 -14.59 6.05
N ALA A 181 -3.57 -15.21 7.20
CA ALA A 181 -4.66 -16.17 7.34
C ALA A 181 -5.61 -15.68 8.44
N ASP A 182 -6.67 -14.96 8.06
CA ASP A 182 -7.68 -14.37 8.94
C ASP A 182 -9.08 -14.94 8.72
N GLU A 183 -9.18 -16.02 7.94
CA GLU A 183 -10.46 -16.64 7.56
C GLU A 183 -11.39 -15.70 6.77
N GLY A 184 -10.83 -14.69 6.08
CA GLY A 184 -11.59 -13.72 5.30
C GLY A 184 -12.32 -12.67 6.14
N LYS A 185 -11.94 -12.48 7.41
CA LYS A 185 -12.57 -11.49 8.30
C LYS A 185 -12.22 -10.06 7.92
N LEU A 186 -10.98 -9.82 7.47
CA LEU A 186 -10.46 -8.50 7.08
C LEU A 186 -10.77 -7.41 8.13
N SER A 187 -10.52 -7.74 9.40
CA SER A 187 -10.94 -6.91 10.53
C SER A 187 -10.33 -5.51 10.49
N ASN A 188 -9.04 -5.39 10.14
CA ASN A 188 -8.37 -4.10 10.08
C ASN A 188 -8.81 -3.28 8.86
N HIS A 189 -9.06 -3.91 7.72
CA HIS A 189 -9.66 -3.24 6.57
C HIS A 189 -11.03 -2.67 6.91
N ARG A 190 -11.88 -3.45 7.60
CA ARG A 190 -13.19 -3.01 8.05
C ARG A 190 -13.12 -1.83 9.02
N ILE A 191 -12.21 -1.89 10.00
CA ILE A 191 -11.95 -0.78 10.94
C ILE A 191 -11.46 0.45 10.17
N PHE A 192 -10.50 0.28 9.26
CA PHE A 192 -9.93 1.40 8.51
C PHE A 192 -10.97 2.12 7.65
N TRP A 193 -11.84 1.39 6.95
CA TRP A 193 -12.89 1.98 6.11
C TRP A 193 -14.22 2.20 6.84
N ASN A 194 -14.33 1.80 8.09
CA ASN A 194 -15.57 1.85 8.88
C ASN A 194 -16.72 1.11 8.17
N VAL A 195 -16.50 -0.19 7.95
CA VAL A 195 -17.49 -1.13 7.43
C VAL A 195 -17.81 -2.14 8.53
N GLU A 196 -19.09 -2.37 8.79
CA GLU A 196 -19.54 -3.27 9.86
C GLU A 196 -18.98 -4.70 9.67
N PRO A 197 -18.65 -5.42 10.75
CA PRO A 197 -18.26 -6.83 10.67
C PRO A 197 -19.29 -7.65 9.87
N GLU A 198 -18.77 -8.55 9.02
CA GLU A 198 -19.58 -9.44 8.17
C GLU A 198 -20.49 -8.72 7.15
N SER A 199 -20.52 -7.38 7.12
CA SER A 199 -21.24 -6.60 6.11
C SER A 199 -20.39 -6.42 4.84
N PHE A 200 -21.05 -6.37 3.69
CA PHE A 200 -20.47 -6.00 2.41
C PHE A 200 -21.07 -4.70 1.86
N GLU A 201 -21.75 -3.95 2.72
CA GLU A 201 -22.43 -2.71 2.34
C GLU A 201 -21.76 -1.50 2.96
N THR A 202 -21.77 -0.39 2.25
CA THR A 202 -21.35 0.91 2.78
C THR A 202 -22.51 1.59 3.52
N HIS A 203 -22.18 2.54 4.38
CA HIS A 203 -23.15 3.38 5.08
C HIS A 203 -22.65 4.84 5.15
N SER A 204 -23.43 5.74 5.68
CA SER A 204 -23.14 7.19 5.67
C SER A 204 -21.82 7.58 6.38
N ALA A 205 -21.32 6.76 7.28
CA ALA A 205 -20.05 6.99 7.98
C ALA A 205 -18.88 6.19 7.40
N THR A 206 -19.08 5.41 6.34
CA THR A 206 -18.00 4.69 5.64
C THR A 206 -16.98 5.68 5.09
N ARG A 207 -15.70 5.40 5.31
CA ARG A 207 -14.58 6.26 4.93
C ARG A 207 -14.19 6.04 3.46
N ILE A 208 -15.11 6.31 2.53
CA ILE A 208 -14.99 6.02 1.08
C ILE A 208 -13.75 6.63 0.45
N TYR A 209 -13.33 7.83 0.89
CA TYR A 209 -12.17 8.54 0.35
C TYR A 209 -10.86 8.22 1.08
N SER A 210 -10.86 7.21 1.93
CA SER A 210 -9.63 6.71 2.58
C SER A 210 -9.05 5.54 1.78
N THR A 211 -7.73 5.49 1.69
CA THR A 211 -7.04 4.47 0.88
C THR A 211 -5.95 3.77 1.68
N ILE A 212 -5.70 2.51 1.34
CA ILE A 212 -4.56 1.74 1.82
C ILE A 212 -3.61 1.53 0.64
N THR A 213 -2.32 1.68 0.88
CA THR A 213 -1.27 1.31 -0.07
C THR A 213 -0.39 0.25 0.57
N GLU A 214 -0.29 -0.89 -0.06
CA GLU A 214 0.44 -2.04 0.45
C GLU A 214 1.67 -2.36 -0.41
N LEU A 215 2.60 -3.17 0.14
CA LEU A 215 3.84 -3.55 -0.52
C LEU A 215 4.66 -2.35 -0.98
N ILE A 216 4.77 -1.30 -0.14
CA ILE A 216 5.77 -0.26 -0.37
C ILE A 216 7.15 -0.73 0.09
N PHE A 217 8.21 -0.05 -0.34
CA PHE A 217 9.56 -0.23 0.19
C PHE A 217 10.20 1.14 0.43
N VAL A 218 10.39 1.49 1.71
CA VAL A 218 11.06 2.74 2.08
C VAL A 218 12.54 2.44 2.32
N PRO A 219 13.46 2.97 1.49
CA PRO A 219 14.91 2.76 1.68
C PRO A 219 15.40 3.19 3.08
N ASN A 220 16.42 2.51 3.60
CA ASN A 220 16.90 2.73 4.97
C ASN A 220 17.51 4.12 5.19
N GLU A 221 18.03 4.76 4.15
CA GLU A 221 18.57 6.12 4.18
C GLU A 221 17.50 7.21 4.31
N VAL A 222 16.22 6.88 4.09
CA VAL A 222 15.10 7.79 4.30
C VAL A 222 14.78 7.82 5.79
N VAL A 223 14.96 8.96 6.41
CA VAL A 223 14.75 9.13 7.86
C VAL A 223 13.28 9.32 8.19
N ASP A 224 12.84 8.87 9.36
CA ASP A 224 11.48 9.12 9.85
C ASP A 224 11.23 10.64 9.97
N GLY A 225 9.97 11.06 9.75
CA GLY A 225 9.57 12.45 9.80
C GLY A 225 8.54 12.85 8.76
N GLU A 226 8.36 14.16 8.57
CA GLU A 226 7.37 14.72 7.66
C GLU A 226 7.88 14.81 6.21
N TYR A 227 6.99 14.51 5.29
CA TYR A 227 7.19 14.55 3.84
C TYR A 227 5.93 15.11 3.15
N LEU A 228 6.10 15.52 1.91
CA LEU A 228 4.99 15.65 0.98
C LEU A 228 4.93 14.34 0.17
N LEU A 229 3.83 13.62 0.28
CA LEU A 229 3.59 12.39 -0.49
C LEU A 229 2.94 12.77 -1.82
N ASN A 230 3.52 12.31 -2.92
CA ASN A 230 2.84 12.22 -4.21
C ASN A 230 2.35 10.80 -4.41
N LEU A 231 1.05 10.60 -4.41
CA LEU A 231 0.40 9.30 -4.60
C LEU A 231 -0.52 9.37 -5.80
N GLN A 232 -0.15 8.69 -6.86
CA GLN A 232 -0.95 8.60 -8.08
C GLN A 232 -1.09 7.15 -8.53
N ILE A 233 -2.17 6.89 -9.25
CA ILE A 233 -2.51 5.59 -9.82
C ILE A 233 -2.77 5.73 -11.32
N ALA A 234 -2.68 4.63 -12.06
CA ALA A 234 -3.26 4.56 -13.40
C ALA A 234 -4.81 4.60 -13.30
N PRO A 235 -5.52 5.07 -14.33
CA PRO A 235 -6.97 5.29 -14.28
C PRO A 235 -7.77 3.97 -14.37
N PHE A 236 -7.50 3.02 -13.49
CA PHE A 236 -8.23 1.76 -13.41
C PHE A 236 -9.57 1.95 -12.70
N MET A 237 -10.64 1.46 -13.32
CA MET A 237 -11.98 1.37 -12.72
C MET A 237 -12.10 0.04 -11.96
N ALA A 238 -11.28 -0.13 -10.92
CA ALA A 238 -11.18 -1.31 -10.07
C ALA A 238 -11.01 -0.88 -8.61
N ASP A 239 -11.14 -1.81 -7.69
CA ASP A 239 -10.94 -1.60 -6.25
C ASP A 239 -9.49 -1.29 -5.88
N ALA A 240 -8.53 -1.80 -6.68
CA ALA A 240 -7.11 -1.56 -6.52
C ALA A 240 -6.39 -1.32 -7.85
N CYS A 241 -5.25 -0.64 -7.76
CA CYS A 241 -4.41 -0.33 -8.91
C CYS A 241 -2.93 -0.25 -8.49
N PRO A 242 -1.99 -0.69 -9.34
CA PRO A 242 -0.58 -0.39 -9.13
C PRO A 242 -0.36 1.11 -8.93
N SER A 243 0.45 1.45 -7.94
CA SER A 243 0.73 2.84 -7.58
C SER A 243 2.23 3.11 -7.45
N ARG A 244 2.61 4.38 -7.59
CA ARG A 244 3.99 4.84 -7.48
C ARG A 244 4.09 5.99 -6.48
N PRO A 245 4.08 5.71 -5.17
CA PRO A 245 4.22 6.73 -4.15
C PRO A 245 5.65 7.30 -4.13
N LEU A 246 5.75 8.63 -4.17
CA LEU A 246 7.01 9.37 -4.12
C LEU A 246 7.03 10.28 -2.89
N LEU A 247 8.13 10.25 -2.15
CA LEU A 247 8.39 11.17 -1.06
C LEU A 247 9.12 12.41 -1.57
N LEU A 248 8.61 13.57 -1.22
CA LEU A 248 9.17 14.86 -1.57
C LEU A 248 9.52 15.65 -0.31
N LYS A 249 10.58 16.47 -0.39
CA LYS A 249 10.89 17.48 0.63
C LYS A 249 10.93 18.87 0.00
N LYS A 250 10.55 19.86 0.78
CA LYS A 250 10.72 21.27 0.43
C LYS A 250 12.22 21.58 0.36
N ILE A 251 12.61 22.32 -0.68
CA ILE A 251 13.98 22.81 -0.88
C ILE A 251 14.06 24.24 -0.36
#